data_9748981567c41cea29dc068a404bd17d
#
_entry.id   9748981567c41cea29dc068a404bd17d
#
_cell.length_a   1.000
_cell.length_b   1.000
_cell.length_c   1.000
_cell.angle_alpha   90.00
_cell.angle_beta   90.00
_cell.angle_gamma   90.00
#
_symmetry.space_group_name_H-M   'P 1'
#
loop_
_entity.id
_entity.type
_entity.pdbx_description
1 polymer ?
#
loop_
_entity_poly.entity_id
_entity_poly.type
_entity_poly.pdbx_seq_one_letter_code
_entity_poly.pdbx_strand_id
1 'polypeptide(L)'
;MSEEASAGSAYDIPKILAALPHRYPMLLVDRVVEVGEESIKAIKAVSFNEAFFQGHFPGHPIMPGVLQIEALAQAAGVLAIESLGLAGTGKLVYFMAIEEAKFRAPVEPGVLLTLEAGFVQKRSRVCKFWGKASVDGKVTCEVQFTAMIADAPEA
;
A
#
# COMPACT_ATOMS: atom_id res chain seq x y z
N MET A 1 21.54 -16.92 4.74
CA MET A 1 21.14 -16.71 4.34
C MET A 1 20.54 -16.79 3.59
N SER A 2 20.38 -16.42 3.45
CA SER A 2 19.76 -16.86 2.92
C SER A 2 19.08 -16.75 1.68
N GLU A 3 18.99 -17.74 0.92
CA GLU A 3 18.35 -17.64 -0.37
C GLU A 3 16.88 -17.57 -0.27
N GLU A 4 16.36 -18.01 0.82
CA GLU A 4 14.92 -17.90 0.98
C GLU A 4 14.49 -16.45 0.94
N ALA A 5 15.37 -15.57 1.30
CA ALA A 5 15.04 -14.16 1.29
C ALA A 5 14.71 -13.66 -0.11
N SER A 6 15.09 -14.41 -1.12
CA SER A 6 14.81 -14.00 -2.49
C SER A 6 13.54 -14.60 -3.04
N ALA A 7 12.84 -15.43 -2.27
CA ALA A 7 11.67 -16.11 -2.77
C ALA A 7 10.59 -15.14 -3.21
N GLY A 8 10.38 -14.06 -2.48
CA GLY A 8 9.49 -13.00 -2.91
C GLY A 8 10.33 -11.85 -3.43
N SER A 9 9.86 -11.16 -4.44
CA SER A 9 10.58 -10.01 -4.94
C SER A 9 10.44 -8.88 -3.95
N ALA A 10 11.52 -8.54 -3.26
CA ALA A 10 11.53 -7.37 -2.40
C ALA A 10 11.73 -6.14 -3.27
N TYR A 11 10.97 -5.08 -3.03
CA TYR A 11 11.11 -3.82 -3.74
C TYR A 11 11.78 -2.81 -2.82
N ASP A 12 12.87 -2.23 -3.30
CA ASP A 12 13.46 -1.05 -2.69
C ASP A 12 12.82 0.20 -3.29
N ILE A 13 13.28 1.37 -2.88
CA ILE A 13 12.69 2.63 -3.33
C ILE A 13 12.72 2.78 -4.85
N PRO A 14 13.84 2.57 -5.56
CA PRO A 14 13.80 2.72 -7.02
C PRO A 14 12.76 1.82 -7.68
N LYS A 15 12.59 0.62 -7.19
CA LYS A 15 11.63 -0.32 -7.76
C LYS A 15 10.19 0.10 -7.45
N ILE A 16 9.95 0.62 -6.25
CA ILE A 16 8.65 1.17 -5.88
C ILE A 16 8.30 2.35 -6.77
N LEU A 17 9.26 3.25 -6.99
CA LEU A 17 9.03 4.42 -7.83
C LEU A 17 8.72 4.03 -9.27
N ALA A 18 9.28 2.92 -9.74
CA ALA A 18 8.98 2.43 -11.09
C ALA A 18 7.58 1.81 -11.16
N ALA A 19 7.09 1.25 -10.06
CA ALA A 19 5.79 0.58 -10.03
C ALA A 19 4.62 1.52 -9.76
N LEU A 20 4.85 2.57 -8.95
CA LEU A 20 3.78 3.48 -8.51
C LEU A 20 4.04 4.88 -9.05
N PRO A 21 3.01 5.57 -9.52
CA PRO A 21 3.16 6.96 -9.99
C PRO A 21 3.19 7.97 -8.86
N HIS A 22 2.83 7.56 -7.66
CA HIS A 22 2.73 8.45 -6.49
C HIS A 22 4.10 9.04 -6.16
N ARG A 23 4.10 10.30 -5.70
CA ARG A 23 5.31 11.00 -5.26
C ARG A 23 4.98 11.78 -4.00
N TYR A 24 6.01 12.33 -3.36
CA TYR A 24 5.83 13.14 -2.16
C TYR A 24 4.73 14.18 -2.37
N PRO A 25 3.80 14.36 -1.45
CA PRO A 25 3.70 13.70 -0.15
C PRO A 25 2.77 12.48 -0.14
N MET A 26 2.39 11.94 -1.29
CA MET A 26 1.39 10.89 -1.39
C MET A 26 1.97 9.48 -1.51
N LEU A 27 3.27 9.32 -1.67
CA LEU A 27 3.85 7.98 -1.71
C LEU A 27 3.97 7.45 -0.29
N LEU A 28 3.27 6.35 -0.01
CA LEU A 28 3.14 5.84 1.35
C LEU A 28 3.68 4.41 1.51
N VAL A 29 4.46 3.91 0.56
CA VAL A 29 5.12 2.61 0.68
C VAL A 29 6.62 2.83 0.62
N ASP A 30 7.33 2.42 1.67
CA ASP A 30 8.75 2.65 1.76
C ASP A 30 9.57 1.42 1.40
N ARG A 31 8.98 0.23 1.51
CA ARG A 31 9.65 -1.01 1.20
C ARG A 31 8.63 -2.11 0.99
N VAL A 32 8.88 -3.00 0.03
CA VAL A 32 8.11 -4.22 -0.11
C VAL A 32 8.97 -5.37 0.41
N VAL A 33 8.50 -6.02 1.47
CA VAL A 33 9.23 -7.10 2.11
C VAL A 33 9.13 -8.36 1.27
N GLU A 34 7.94 -8.69 0.83
CA GLU A 34 7.72 -9.84 -0.03
C GLU A 34 6.48 -9.62 -0.88
N VAL A 35 6.48 -10.15 -2.07
CA VAL A 35 5.33 -10.10 -2.96
C VAL A 35 5.27 -11.38 -3.76
N GLY A 36 4.08 -11.94 -3.90
CA GLY A 36 3.85 -13.16 -4.65
C GLY A 36 2.70 -12.97 -5.63
N GLU A 37 2.09 -14.10 -6.02
CA GLU A 37 0.98 -14.06 -6.96
C GLU A 37 -0.30 -13.53 -6.33
N GLU A 38 -0.51 -13.81 -5.04
CA GLU A 38 -1.80 -13.56 -4.40
C GLU A 38 -1.76 -12.51 -3.31
N SER A 39 -0.58 -12.20 -2.77
CA SER A 39 -0.49 -11.28 -1.64
C SER A 39 0.85 -10.56 -1.60
N ILE A 40 0.88 -9.50 -0.80
CA ILE A 40 2.04 -8.64 -0.64
C ILE A 40 2.17 -8.24 0.83
N LYS A 41 3.41 -8.05 1.26
CA LYS A 41 3.71 -7.48 2.57
C LYS A 41 4.70 -6.34 2.36
N ALA A 42 4.32 -5.17 2.84
CA ALA A 42 5.10 -3.96 2.63
C ALA A 42 5.19 -3.17 3.94
N ILE A 43 5.99 -2.14 3.96
CA ILE A 43 6.21 -1.31 5.15
C ILE A 43 6.10 0.16 4.78
N LYS A 44 5.43 0.90 5.65
CA LYS A 44 5.44 2.35 5.68
C LYS A 44 6.16 2.79 6.95
N ALA A 45 7.24 3.52 6.82
CA ALA A 45 7.89 4.13 7.98
C ALA A 45 7.12 5.40 8.33
N VAL A 46 6.49 5.41 9.51
CA VAL A 46 5.65 6.53 9.92
C VAL A 46 6.53 7.52 10.67
N SER A 47 6.96 8.56 9.95
CA SER A 47 7.85 9.58 10.50
C SER A 47 7.05 10.80 10.91
N PHE A 48 7.44 11.43 12.03
CA PHE A 48 6.85 12.71 12.38
C PHE A 48 7.15 13.78 11.32
N ASN A 49 8.14 13.55 10.50
CA ASN A 49 8.50 14.48 9.42
C ASN A 49 7.63 14.27 8.17
N GLU A 50 6.34 14.05 8.37
CA GLU A 50 5.38 13.96 7.28
C GLU A 50 4.40 15.12 7.38
N ALA A 51 4.04 15.65 6.21
CA ALA A 51 3.23 16.87 6.14
C ALA A 51 1.89 16.75 6.89
N PHE A 52 1.25 15.57 6.83
CA PHE A 52 -0.08 15.44 7.41
C PHE A 52 -0.09 15.56 8.95
N PHE A 53 1.03 15.32 9.62
CA PHE A 53 1.05 15.43 11.08
C PHE A 53 0.96 16.87 11.55
N GLN A 54 1.22 17.85 10.68
CA GLN A 54 1.10 19.24 11.07
C GLN A 54 -0.34 19.66 11.30
N GLY A 55 -1.26 19.05 10.59
CA GLY A 55 -2.68 19.39 10.72
C GLY A 55 -3.53 18.33 11.38
N HIS A 56 -3.00 17.14 11.65
CA HIS A 56 -3.81 16.01 12.12
C HIS A 56 -3.12 15.32 13.30
N PHE A 57 -3.11 15.88 14.46
CA PHE A 57 -3.66 17.17 14.85
C PHE A 57 -2.58 17.96 15.58
N PRO A 58 -2.62 19.29 15.59
CA PRO A 58 -1.62 20.07 16.33
C PRO A 58 -1.49 19.59 17.78
N GLY A 59 -0.27 19.21 18.17
CA GLY A 59 0.00 18.70 19.51
C GLY A 59 -0.45 17.27 19.76
N HIS A 60 -1.07 16.61 18.80
CA HIS A 60 -1.55 15.24 18.95
C HIS A 60 -1.48 14.53 17.61
N PRO A 61 -0.28 14.14 17.17
CA PRO A 61 -0.10 13.59 15.82
C PRO A 61 -0.64 12.16 15.71
N ILE A 62 -1.57 11.97 14.79
CA ILE A 62 -2.15 10.67 14.47
C ILE A 62 -2.21 10.57 12.95
N MET A 63 -1.75 9.46 12.40
CA MET A 63 -1.87 9.24 10.96
C MET A 63 -3.35 9.14 10.59
N PRO A 64 -3.82 9.95 9.63
CA PRO A 64 -5.22 9.86 9.21
C PRO A 64 -5.56 8.44 8.79
N GLY A 65 -6.69 7.91 9.31
CA GLY A 65 -7.09 6.55 8.97
C GLY A 65 -7.24 6.34 7.49
N VAL A 66 -7.78 7.33 6.78
CA VAL A 66 -7.94 7.23 5.32
C VAL A 66 -6.60 7.08 4.62
N LEU A 67 -5.51 7.57 5.20
CA LEU A 67 -4.18 7.39 4.62
C LEU A 67 -3.62 6.01 4.89
N GLN A 68 -4.07 5.31 5.93
CA GLN A 68 -3.76 3.90 6.08
C GLN A 68 -4.39 3.11 4.93
N ILE A 69 -5.62 3.45 4.55
CA ILE A 69 -6.28 2.80 3.41
C ILE A 69 -5.51 3.12 2.12
N GLU A 70 -5.09 4.38 1.96
CA GLU A 70 -4.31 4.75 0.78
C GLU A 70 -3.01 3.96 0.71
N ALA A 71 -2.31 3.80 1.84
CA ALA A 71 -1.07 3.03 1.88
C ALA A 71 -1.32 1.56 1.49
N LEU A 72 -2.42 0.98 1.99
CA LEU A 72 -2.80 -0.38 1.64
C LEU A 72 -3.14 -0.50 0.16
N ALA A 73 -3.80 0.52 -0.39
CA ALA A 73 -4.11 0.53 -1.82
C ALA A 73 -2.85 0.61 -2.66
N GLN A 74 -1.86 1.37 -2.22
CA GLN A 74 -0.60 1.44 -2.94
C GLN A 74 0.13 0.10 -2.90
N ALA A 75 0.14 -0.57 -1.75
CA ALA A 75 0.72 -1.92 -1.66
C ALA A 75 -0.01 -2.88 -2.60
N ALA A 76 -1.36 -2.82 -2.61
CA ALA A 76 -2.14 -3.66 -3.53
C ALA A 76 -1.83 -3.31 -4.99
N GLY A 77 -1.56 -2.03 -5.26
CA GLY A 77 -1.15 -1.61 -6.61
C GLY A 77 0.15 -2.27 -7.05
N VAL A 78 1.13 -2.34 -6.16
CA VAL A 78 2.38 -3.04 -6.45
C VAL A 78 2.09 -4.52 -6.70
N LEU A 79 1.24 -5.14 -5.88
CA LEU A 79 0.86 -6.53 -6.06
C LEU A 79 0.23 -6.75 -7.43
N ALA A 80 -0.69 -5.89 -7.85
CA ALA A 80 -1.36 -6.01 -9.14
C ALA A 80 -0.35 -5.88 -10.29
N ILE A 81 0.54 -4.90 -10.19
CA ILE A 81 1.57 -4.71 -11.21
C ILE A 81 2.45 -5.95 -11.33
N GLU A 82 2.87 -6.50 -10.21
CA GLU A 82 3.73 -7.68 -10.18
C GLU A 82 2.99 -8.93 -10.67
N SER A 83 1.81 -9.19 -10.10
CA SER A 83 1.07 -10.43 -10.34
C SER A 83 0.50 -10.51 -11.74
N LEU A 84 0.12 -9.39 -12.32
CA LEU A 84 -0.49 -9.35 -13.65
C LEU A 84 0.52 -9.02 -14.75
N GLY A 85 1.81 -8.93 -14.40
CA GLY A 85 2.85 -8.70 -15.40
C GLY A 85 2.78 -7.33 -16.05
N LEU A 86 2.41 -6.30 -15.30
CA LEU A 86 2.18 -4.98 -15.85
C LEU A 86 3.37 -4.02 -15.69
N ALA A 87 4.49 -4.52 -15.17
CA ALA A 87 5.68 -3.67 -14.98
C ALA A 87 6.12 -3.07 -16.31
N GLY A 88 6.37 -1.76 -16.31
CA GLY A 88 6.82 -1.06 -17.50
C GLY A 88 5.73 -0.74 -18.51
N THR A 89 4.46 -1.11 -18.24
CA THR A 89 3.38 -0.85 -19.20
C THR A 89 2.75 0.53 -19.03
N GLY A 90 3.06 1.24 -17.94
CA GLY A 90 2.45 2.53 -17.65
C GLY A 90 1.04 2.45 -17.12
N LYS A 91 0.56 1.25 -16.81
CA LYS A 91 -0.79 1.10 -16.28
C LYS A 91 -0.86 1.57 -14.85
N LEU A 92 -2.00 2.12 -14.48
CA LEU A 92 -2.27 2.64 -13.13
C LEU A 92 -3.42 1.87 -12.51
N VAL A 93 -3.47 1.89 -11.19
CA VAL A 93 -4.51 1.24 -10.43
C VAL A 93 -5.32 2.32 -9.72
N TYR A 94 -6.61 2.42 -10.06
CA TYR A 94 -7.50 3.44 -9.54
C TYR A 94 -8.53 2.83 -8.60
N PHE A 95 -8.78 3.48 -7.49
CA PHE A 95 -9.90 3.11 -6.62
C PHE A 95 -11.22 3.26 -7.37
N MET A 96 -12.09 2.27 -7.23
CA MET A 96 -13.46 2.35 -7.70
C MET A 96 -14.42 2.39 -6.52
N ALA A 97 -14.15 1.62 -5.48
CA ALA A 97 -15.04 1.52 -4.34
C ALA A 97 -14.27 1.05 -3.12
N ILE A 98 -14.68 1.53 -1.96
CA ILE A 98 -14.23 0.98 -0.68
C ILE A 98 -15.46 0.37 -0.05
N GLU A 99 -15.47 -0.97 0.06
CA GLU A 99 -16.65 -1.67 0.51
C GLU A 99 -16.76 -1.71 2.03
N GLU A 100 -15.63 -1.88 2.69
CA GLU A 100 -15.67 -2.04 4.14
C GLU A 100 -14.35 -1.55 4.70
N ALA A 101 -14.41 -0.72 5.73
CA ALA A 101 -13.21 -0.21 6.38
C ALA A 101 -13.43 -0.16 7.87
N LYS A 102 -12.47 -0.65 8.64
CA LYS A 102 -12.52 -0.61 10.09
C LYS A 102 -11.20 -0.07 10.62
N PHE A 103 -11.29 0.96 11.43
CA PHE A 103 -10.14 1.59 12.07
C PHE A 103 -10.08 1.09 13.50
N ARG A 104 -9.09 0.26 13.80
CA ARG A 104 -9.05 -0.46 15.07
C ARG A 104 -8.16 0.18 16.12
N ALA A 105 -7.16 0.93 15.69
CA ALA A 105 -6.23 1.59 16.60
C ALA A 105 -5.56 2.75 15.91
N PRO A 106 -5.23 3.82 16.64
CA PRO A 106 -4.51 4.94 16.04
C PRO A 106 -3.07 4.56 15.73
N VAL A 107 -2.50 5.22 14.72
CA VAL A 107 -1.10 5.07 14.35
C VAL A 107 -0.41 6.39 14.63
N GLU A 108 0.58 6.37 15.51
CA GLU A 108 1.32 7.55 15.89
C GLU A 108 2.70 7.53 15.22
N PRO A 109 3.36 8.69 15.06
CA PRO A 109 4.67 8.70 14.43
C PRO A 109 5.72 7.95 15.24
N GLY A 110 6.71 7.41 14.55
CA GLY A 110 7.81 6.70 15.17
C GLY A 110 7.70 5.18 15.04
N VAL A 111 6.71 4.68 14.32
CA VAL A 111 6.49 3.23 14.18
C VAL A 111 6.69 2.80 12.73
N LEU A 112 6.87 1.49 12.56
CA LEU A 112 6.79 0.88 11.24
C LEU A 112 5.40 0.28 11.09
N LEU A 113 4.69 0.73 10.07
CA LEU A 113 3.36 0.22 9.76
C LEU A 113 3.50 -0.89 8.74
N THR A 114 3.09 -2.09 9.12
CA THR A 114 3.11 -3.23 8.21
C THR A 114 1.84 -3.21 7.38
N LEU A 115 2.02 -3.31 6.07
CA LEU A 115 0.92 -3.26 5.10
C LEU A 115 0.81 -4.61 4.44
N GLU A 116 -0.31 -5.29 4.65
CA GLU A 116 -0.56 -6.56 3.98
C GLU A 116 -1.80 -6.43 3.11
N ALA A 117 -1.74 -6.95 1.90
CA ALA A 117 -2.86 -6.90 0.98
C ALA A 117 -2.86 -8.15 0.11
N GLY A 118 -4.02 -8.48 -0.40
CA GLY A 118 -4.14 -9.63 -1.28
C GLY A 118 -5.39 -9.55 -2.13
N PHE A 119 -5.47 -10.43 -3.13
CA PHE A 119 -6.64 -10.49 -3.99
C PHE A 119 -7.79 -11.22 -3.31
N VAL A 120 -8.97 -10.64 -3.36
CA VAL A 120 -10.23 -11.33 -3.08
C VAL A 120 -10.79 -11.86 -4.40
N GLN A 121 -10.75 -11.02 -5.44
CA GLN A 121 -11.12 -11.40 -6.80
C GLN A 121 -10.10 -10.79 -7.76
N LYS A 122 -9.64 -11.59 -8.71
CA LYS A 122 -8.66 -11.13 -9.69
C LYS A 122 -9.27 -11.30 -11.06
N ARG A 123 -9.67 -10.21 -11.68
CA ARG A 123 -10.17 -10.16 -13.04
C ARG A 123 -9.26 -9.28 -13.87
N SER A 124 -9.39 -9.33 -15.18
CA SER A 124 -8.37 -8.71 -16.05
C SER A 124 -8.25 -7.20 -15.83
N ARG A 125 -9.34 -6.49 -15.53
CA ARG A 125 -9.32 -5.03 -15.39
C ARG A 125 -9.83 -4.55 -14.05
N VAL A 126 -10.64 -5.34 -13.37
CA VAL A 126 -11.23 -4.94 -12.08
C VAL A 126 -10.88 -6.00 -11.07
N CYS A 127 -10.24 -5.59 -9.99
CA CYS A 127 -9.79 -6.50 -8.96
C CYS A 127 -10.34 -6.05 -7.61
N LYS A 128 -10.67 -7.00 -6.78
CA LYS A 128 -11.07 -6.74 -5.42
C LYS A 128 -9.97 -7.22 -4.49
N PHE A 129 -9.65 -6.39 -3.50
CA PHE A 129 -8.54 -6.64 -2.57
C PHE A 129 -9.01 -6.60 -1.12
N TRP A 130 -8.32 -7.34 -0.27
CA TRP A 130 -8.35 -7.12 1.16
C TRP A 130 -7.06 -6.41 1.55
N GLY A 131 -7.12 -5.63 2.63
CA GLY A 131 -5.94 -4.98 3.18
C GLY A 131 -5.98 -4.97 4.69
N LYS A 132 -4.81 -5.07 5.29
CA LYS A 132 -4.65 -5.06 6.74
C LYS A 132 -3.36 -4.34 7.11
N ALA A 133 -3.48 -3.29 7.93
CA ALA A 133 -2.33 -2.57 8.46
C ALA A 133 -2.15 -2.92 9.92
N SER A 134 -0.90 -3.03 10.37
CA SER A 134 -0.60 -3.40 11.74
C SER A 134 0.70 -2.78 12.21
N VAL A 135 0.82 -2.61 13.54
CA VAL A 135 2.05 -2.16 14.19
C VAL A 135 2.39 -3.20 15.23
N ASP A 136 3.57 -3.80 15.11
CA ASP A 136 4.04 -4.84 16.03
C ASP A 136 3.00 -5.94 16.24
N GLY A 137 2.35 -6.36 15.15
CA GLY A 137 1.36 -7.43 15.18
C GLY A 137 -0.04 -7.01 15.59
N LYS A 138 -0.24 -5.76 16.03
CA LYS A 138 -1.55 -5.28 16.40
C LYS A 138 -2.21 -4.59 15.22
N VAL A 139 -3.37 -5.08 14.81
CA VAL A 139 -4.09 -4.54 13.66
C VAL A 139 -4.59 -3.14 13.95
N THR A 140 -4.28 -2.20 13.04
CA THR A 140 -4.73 -0.82 13.16
C THR A 140 -5.82 -0.48 12.16
N CYS A 141 -5.88 -1.17 11.03
CA CYS A 141 -6.88 -0.90 9.99
C CYS A 141 -7.11 -2.15 9.17
N GLU A 142 -8.37 -2.40 8.82
CA GLU A 142 -8.73 -3.48 7.89
C GLU A 142 -9.68 -2.89 6.86
N VAL A 143 -9.53 -3.31 5.60
CA VAL A 143 -10.33 -2.73 4.52
C VAL A 143 -10.51 -3.75 3.40
N GLN A 144 -11.63 -3.63 2.69
CA GLN A 144 -11.81 -4.27 1.39
C GLN A 144 -12.13 -3.18 0.37
N PHE A 145 -11.55 -3.28 -0.81
CA PHE A 145 -11.76 -2.27 -1.83
C PHE A 145 -11.64 -2.89 -3.21
N THR A 146 -12.23 -2.20 -4.17
CA THR A 146 -12.18 -2.58 -5.58
C THR A 146 -11.41 -1.52 -6.34
N ALA A 147 -10.55 -1.96 -7.22
CA ALA A 147 -9.74 -1.07 -8.03
C ALA A 147 -9.76 -1.50 -9.49
N MET A 148 -9.60 -0.53 -10.38
CA MET A 148 -9.56 -0.76 -11.82
C MET A 148 -8.16 -0.50 -12.32
N ILE A 149 -7.69 -1.38 -13.20
CA ILE A 149 -6.42 -1.22 -13.89
C ILE A 149 -6.69 -0.52 -15.21
N ALA A 150 -6.03 0.60 -15.42
CA ALA A 150 -6.28 1.44 -16.58
C ALA A 150 -4.99 2.06 -17.10
N ASP A 151 -5.04 2.50 -18.34
CA ASP A 151 -3.91 3.22 -18.92
C ASP A 151 -3.75 4.56 -18.24
N ALA A 152 -2.51 5.03 -18.14
CA ALA A 152 -2.24 6.36 -17.62
C ALA A 152 -2.83 7.41 -18.57
N PRO A 153 -3.36 8.53 -18.02
CA PRO A 153 -3.85 9.60 -18.90
C PRO A 153 -2.72 10.14 -19.75
N GLU A 154 -3.03 10.56 -20.96
CA GLU A 154 -2.03 11.20 -21.80
C GLU A 154 -1.72 12.58 -21.27
N ALA A 155 -0.43 12.94 -21.35
CA ALA A 155 0.03 14.23 -20.84
C ALA A 155 -0.43 15.37 -21.73
#